data_a060cc46e2326d3718d1bd60e6db9dc2
#
_entry.id   a060cc46e2326d3718d1bd60e6db9dc2
#
_cell.length_a   1.000
_cell.length_b   1.000
_cell.length_c   1.000
_cell.angle_alpha   90.00
_cell.angle_beta   90.00
_cell.angle_gamma   90.00
#
_symmetry.space_group_name_H-M   'P 1'
#
loop_
_entity.id
_entity.type
_entity.pdbx_description
1 polymer ?
#
loop_
_entity_poly.entity_id
_entity_poly.type
_entity_poly.pdbx_seq_one_letter_code
_entity_poly.pdbx_strand_id
1 'polypeptide(L)'
;MDALPGTPQIQNIIPSTFFNTTAWAAPWLGLIGTVFVFCAGMLFLQRQRNKAQRAGEGYGSNLRNEPDTPDDLPLPNPWIALSPLVLVGLMNLLFTHWIPLWYGKTHTLSLPGMSAPVQTEIAKLTAIWAVQAALLVGILMVLVFGFKAIRKHLAEGSKSAVSGALLAAMNTASEYGFGAVIASLPGFLVLADWLKGIPNPLVNEAVTVTLLAGITGSASGGMSIALAAMSDTFISAANAANIPMDVLHRVAAMASGGMDTLPHNGAVITLLAVTGLTHREAYKDIFGITLIKTLAVFVVIATFYATGIV
;
A
#
# COMPACT_ATOMS: atom_id res chain seq x y z
N MET A 1 -3.60 4.27 -2.51
CA MET A 1 -2.97 5.46 -1.87
C MET A 1 -2.45 5.02 -0.51
N ASP A 2 -1.15 4.91 -0.38
CA ASP A 2 -0.47 4.33 0.79
C ASP A 2 -0.65 5.20 2.06
N ALA A 3 -1.06 6.46 1.88
CA ALA A 3 -1.29 7.42 2.96
C ALA A 3 -2.66 7.27 3.65
N LEU A 4 -3.69 6.78 2.94
CA LEU A 4 -5.07 6.81 3.45
C LEU A 4 -5.27 5.78 4.58
N PRO A 5 -5.67 6.21 5.78
CA PRO A 5 -5.91 5.31 6.91
C PRO A 5 -7.03 4.30 6.61
N GLY A 6 -6.91 3.10 7.18
CA GLY A 6 -7.92 2.06 7.06
C GLY A 6 -8.01 1.39 5.68
N THR A 7 -7.13 1.73 4.74
CA THR A 7 -7.11 1.05 3.43
C THR A 7 -6.59 -0.38 3.57
N PRO A 8 -7.15 -1.31 2.76
CA PRO A 8 -6.73 -2.71 2.75
C PRO A 8 -5.42 -2.95 1.96
N GLN A 9 -4.65 -1.90 1.73
CA GLN A 9 -3.39 -2.01 1.01
C GLN A 9 -2.33 -2.68 1.87
N ILE A 10 -1.51 -3.54 1.25
CA ILE A 10 -0.46 -4.29 1.94
C ILE A 10 0.55 -3.35 2.60
N GLN A 11 0.84 -2.19 2.02
CA GLN A 11 1.71 -1.15 2.57
C GLN A 11 1.17 -0.54 3.87
N ASN A 12 -0.14 -0.58 4.07
CA ASN A 12 -0.79 -0.11 5.29
C ASN A 12 -0.99 -1.24 6.32
N ILE A 13 -0.65 -2.48 5.96
CA ILE A 13 -0.77 -3.67 6.83
C ILE A 13 0.59 -4.11 7.37
N ILE A 14 1.63 -4.15 6.52
CA ILE A 14 2.96 -4.63 6.90
C ILE A 14 3.50 -3.93 8.17
N PRO A 15 3.46 -2.58 8.30
CA PRO A 15 4.01 -1.92 9.48
C PRO A 15 3.31 -2.30 10.78
N SER A 16 2.04 -2.72 10.71
CA SER A 16 1.27 -3.08 11.91
C SER A 16 1.89 -4.24 12.69
N THR A 17 2.52 -5.19 11.99
CA THR A 17 3.17 -6.36 12.60
C THR A 17 4.48 -6.02 13.30
N PHE A 18 5.16 -4.97 12.87
CA PHE A 18 6.43 -4.52 13.44
C PHE A 18 6.24 -3.51 14.57
N PHE A 19 5.27 -2.60 14.42
CA PHE A 19 5.03 -1.52 15.38
C PHE A 19 3.87 -1.77 16.33
N ASN A 20 3.21 -2.93 16.25
CA ASN A 20 2.00 -3.29 17.03
C ASN A 20 0.89 -2.23 16.92
N THR A 21 0.67 -1.74 15.71
CA THR A 21 -0.33 -0.74 15.35
C THR A 21 -1.44 -1.34 14.49
N THR A 22 -2.34 -0.51 14.00
CA THR A 22 -3.42 -0.94 13.10
C THR A 22 -3.35 -0.20 11.76
N ALA A 23 -4.11 -0.65 10.77
CA ALA A 23 -4.24 0.06 9.49
C ALA A 23 -4.74 1.52 9.65
N TRP A 24 -5.27 1.88 10.81
CA TRP A 24 -5.76 3.22 11.15
C TRP A 24 -4.70 4.10 11.84
N ALA A 25 -3.48 3.63 12.00
CA ALA A 25 -2.39 4.35 12.64
C ALA A 25 -2.22 5.77 12.07
N ALA A 26 -2.03 6.75 12.95
CA ALA A 26 -1.87 8.17 12.64
C ALA A 26 -2.87 8.68 11.57
N PRO A 27 -4.17 8.66 11.87
CA PRO A 27 -5.20 8.92 10.86
C PRO A 27 -5.17 10.33 10.30
N TRP A 28 -4.87 11.32 11.11
CA TRP A 28 -4.82 12.71 10.65
C TRP A 28 -3.61 12.98 9.76
N LEU A 29 -2.44 12.45 10.12
CA LEU A 29 -1.26 12.53 9.26
C LEU A 29 -1.49 11.82 7.93
N GLY A 30 -2.13 10.65 7.96
CA GLY A 30 -2.50 9.92 6.75
C GLY A 30 -3.46 10.70 5.86
N LEU A 31 -4.45 11.38 6.45
CA LEU A 31 -5.39 12.21 5.70
C LEU A 31 -4.69 13.42 5.07
N ILE A 32 -3.82 14.11 5.81
CA ILE A 32 -3.02 15.24 5.31
C ILE A 32 -2.15 14.78 4.14
N GLY A 33 -1.44 13.65 4.29
CA GLY A 33 -0.63 13.07 3.22
C GLY A 33 -1.47 12.71 1.98
N THR A 34 -2.65 12.12 2.19
CA THR A 34 -3.59 11.78 1.10
C THR A 34 -4.04 13.03 0.34
N VAL A 35 -4.47 14.06 1.05
CA VAL A 35 -4.90 15.32 0.43
C VAL A 35 -3.76 15.98 -0.34
N PHE A 36 -2.56 15.99 0.24
CA PHE A 36 -1.37 16.53 -0.44
C PHE A 36 -1.07 15.77 -1.73
N VAL A 37 -0.96 14.44 -1.69
CA VAL A 37 -0.67 13.62 -2.87
C VAL A 37 -1.76 13.77 -3.93
N PHE A 38 -3.03 13.77 -3.51
CA PHE A 38 -4.15 13.92 -4.43
C PHE A 38 -4.14 15.31 -5.11
N CYS A 39 -4.06 16.37 -4.34
CA CYS A 39 -4.08 17.73 -4.90
C CYS A 39 -2.84 18.01 -5.77
N ALA A 40 -1.64 17.74 -5.26
CA ALA A 40 -0.41 17.97 -6.01
C ALA A 40 -0.32 17.08 -7.25
N GLY A 41 -0.69 15.80 -7.14
CA GLY A 41 -0.73 14.85 -8.24
C GLY A 41 -1.74 15.27 -9.33
N MET A 42 -2.96 15.61 -8.94
CA MET A 42 -4.00 16.07 -9.89
C MET A 42 -3.59 17.37 -10.58
N LEU A 43 -3.02 18.34 -9.86
CA LEU A 43 -2.52 19.57 -10.45
C LEU A 43 -1.37 19.31 -11.45
N PHE A 44 -0.46 18.39 -11.10
CA PHE A 44 0.62 17.99 -11.99
C PHE A 44 0.07 17.33 -13.26
N LEU A 45 -0.77 16.31 -13.14
CA LEU A 45 -1.35 15.60 -14.28
C LEU A 45 -2.21 16.50 -15.14
N GLN A 46 -3.01 17.41 -14.54
CA GLN A 46 -3.80 18.38 -15.31
C GLN A 46 -2.92 19.34 -16.12
N ARG A 47 -1.78 19.77 -15.55
CA ARG A 47 -0.80 20.59 -16.30
C ARG A 47 -0.20 19.83 -17.47
N GLN A 48 0.16 18.55 -17.27
CA GLN A 48 0.70 17.71 -18.35
C GLN A 48 -0.34 17.46 -19.44
N ARG A 49 -1.57 17.15 -19.07
CA ARG A 49 -2.70 17.01 -20.01
C ARG A 49 -2.88 18.27 -20.84
N ASN A 50 -2.94 19.45 -20.21
CA ASN A 50 -3.12 20.72 -20.90
C ASN A 50 -1.95 21.03 -21.85
N LYS A 51 -0.73 20.62 -21.47
CA LYS A 51 0.46 20.75 -22.32
C LYS A 51 0.36 19.84 -23.54
N ALA A 52 -0.01 18.58 -23.37
CA ALA A 52 -0.21 17.61 -24.44
C ALA A 52 -1.30 18.09 -25.43
N GLN A 53 -2.43 18.56 -24.91
CA GLN A 53 -3.49 19.14 -25.76
C GLN A 53 -3.00 20.31 -26.61
N ARG A 54 -2.19 21.23 -26.05
CA ARG A 54 -1.63 22.38 -26.80
C ARG A 54 -0.61 21.94 -27.85
N ALA A 55 0.06 20.80 -27.63
CA ALA A 55 0.98 20.21 -28.58
C ALA A 55 0.28 19.38 -29.68
N GLY A 56 -1.04 19.26 -29.62
CA GLY A 56 -1.82 18.43 -30.56
C GLY A 56 -1.63 16.92 -30.33
N GLU A 57 -1.09 16.53 -29.17
CA GLU A 57 -0.96 15.13 -28.78
C GLU A 57 -2.34 14.55 -28.42
N GLY A 58 -2.69 13.43 -29.04
CA GLY A 58 -3.90 12.66 -28.76
C GLY A 58 -3.56 11.28 -28.20
N TYR A 59 -4.59 10.41 -28.10
CA TYR A 59 -4.42 9.03 -27.61
C TYR A 59 -3.58 8.13 -28.53
N GLY A 60 -3.23 8.61 -29.73
CA GLY A 60 -2.56 7.80 -30.75
C GLY A 60 -3.51 6.84 -31.47
N SER A 61 -3.00 6.17 -32.50
CA SER A 61 -3.78 5.21 -33.32
C SER A 61 -3.64 3.75 -32.85
N ASN A 62 -2.78 3.47 -31.87
CA ASN A 62 -2.44 2.13 -31.42
C ASN A 62 -2.96 1.86 -30.01
N LEU A 63 -4.24 2.10 -29.77
CA LEU A 63 -4.87 1.69 -28.51
C LEU A 63 -4.85 0.15 -28.41
N ARG A 64 -4.11 -0.36 -27.44
CA ARG A 64 -4.07 -1.79 -27.12
C ARG A 64 -4.85 -2.04 -25.84
N ASN A 65 -5.65 -3.11 -25.86
CA ASN A 65 -6.41 -3.55 -24.68
C ASN A 65 -7.45 -2.56 -24.14
N GLU A 66 -7.99 -1.66 -24.96
CA GLU A 66 -9.21 -0.97 -24.57
C GLU A 66 -10.33 -2.00 -24.37
N PRO A 67 -10.97 -2.03 -23.21
CA PRO A 67 -12.13 -2.87 -23.04
C PRO A 67 -13.22 -2.37 -24.00
N ASP A 68 -13.83 -3.29 -24.77
CA ASP A 68 -15.05 -2.99 -25.50
C ASP A 68 -16.05 -2.39 -24.50
N THR A 69 -16.30 -1.10 -24.60
CA THR A 69 -17.37 -0.48 -23.83
C THR A 69 -18.68 -0.93 -24.46
N PRO A 70 -19.46 -1.78 -23.79
CA PRO A 70 -20.79 -2.09 -24.27
C PRO A 70 -21.59 -0.81 -24.16
N ASP A 71 -21.88 -0.17 -25.27
CA ASP A 71 -22.60 1.11 -25.34
C ASP A 71 -24.02 1.06 -24.74
N ASP A 72 -24.52 -0.13 -24.42
CA ASP A 72 -25.92 -0.38 -24.03
C ASP A 72 -26.13 -0.92 -22.60
N LEU A 73 -25.10 -1.00 -21.75
CA LEU A 73 -25.32 -1.42 -20.36
C LEU A 73 -25.77 -0.25 -19.49
N PRO A 74 -26.97 -0.32 -18.86
CA PRO A 74 -27.39 0.72 -17.93
C PRO A 74 -26.38 0.79 -16.78
N LEU A 75 -25.73 1.92 -16.65
CA LEU A 75 -24.78 2.17 -15.56
C LEU A 75 -25.52 2.09 -14.22
N PRO A 76 -24.98 1.41 -13.21
CA PRO A 76 -25.56 1.39 -11.89
C PRO A 76 -25.54 2.78 -11.27
N ASN A 77 -26.45 3.03 -10.34
CA ASN A 77 -26.44 4.28 -9.59
C ASN A 77 -25.04 4.45 -8.92
N PRO A 78 -24.37 5.61 -9.08
CA PRO A 78 -23.03 5.85 -8.54
C PRO A 78 -22.92 5.58 -7.04
N TRP A 79 -23.96 5.87 -6.26
CA TRP A 79 -23.99 5.59 -4.82
C TRP A 79 -23.99 4.10 -4.50
N ILE A 80 -24.71 3.29 -5.31
CA ILE A 80 -24.70 1.83 -5.18
C ILE A 80 -23.33 1.29 -5.58
N ALA A 81 -22.72 1.82 -6.64
CA ALA A 81 -21.40 1.40 -7.08
C ALA A 81 -20.30 1.74 -6.05
N LEU A 82 -20.43 2.87 -5.34
CA LEU A 82 -19.48 3.30 -4.31
C LEU A 82 -19.68 2.58 -2.96
N SER A 83 -20.90 2.10 -2.69
CA SER A 83 -21.25 1.54 -1.38
C SER A 83 -20.37 0.39 -0.88
N PRO A 84 -19.86 -0.55 -1.71
CA PRO A 84 -18.97 -1.61 -1.24
C PRO A 84 -17.64 -1.06 -0.69
N LEU A 85 -17.11 0.01 -1.30
CA LEU A 85 -15.86 0.64 -0.83
C LEU A 85 -16.05 1.29 0.54
N VAL A 86 -17.16 2.01 0.71
CA VAL A 86 -17.52 2.61 2.01
C VAL A 86 -17.74 1.54 3.06
N LEU A 87 -18.45 0.45 2.69
CA LEU A 87 -18.71 -0.67 3.60
C LEU A 87 -17.40 -1.35 4.04
N VAL A 88 -16.48 -1.61 3.12
CA VAL A 88 -15.17 -2.19 3.48
C VAL A 88 -14.40 -1.31 4.47
N GLY A 89 -14.39 0.01 4.26
CA GLY A 89 -13.76 0.94 5.20
C GLY A 89 -14.39 0.90 6.60
N LEU A 90 -15.73 0.95 6.66
CA LEU A 90 -16.47 0.88 7.93
C LEU A 90 -16.28 -0.47 8.63
N MET A 91 -16.37 -1.58 7.88
CA MET A 91 -16.18 -2.91 8.45
C MET A 91 -14.74 -3.15 8.92
N ASN A 92 -13.75 -2.62 8.22
CA ASN A 92 -12.38 -2.67 8.68
C ASN A 92 -12.22 -1.94 10.04
N LEU A 93 -12.80 -0.76 10.18
CA LEU A 93 -12.79 -0.03 11.46
C LEU A 93 -13.46 -0.85 12.57
N LEU A 94 -14.63 -1.40 12.31
CA LEU A 94 -15.38 -2.21 13.28
C LEU A 94 -14.62 -3.48 13.68
N PHE A 95 -14.09 -4.24 12.73
CA PHE A 95 -13.33 -5.46 13.01
C PHE A 95 -12.01 -5.18 13.72
N THR A 96 -11.34 -4.07 13.41
CA THR A 96 -10.14 -3.65 14.14
C THR A 96 -10.43 -3.46 15.63
N HIS A 97 -11.66 -3.00 15.97
CA HIS A 97 -12.08 -2.86 17.36
C HIS A 97 -12.61 -4.17 17.96
N TRP A 98 -13.37 -4.96 17.21
CA TRP A 98 -14.05 -6.16 17.73
C TRP A 98 -13.12 -7.37 17.88
N ILE A 99 -12.14 -7.56 17.00
CA ILE A 99 -11.25 -8.73 17.06
C ILE A 99 -10.52 -8.85 18.40
N PRO A 100 -9.89 -7.76 18.93
CA PRO A 100 -9.26 -7.83 20.26
C PRO A 100 -10.27 -8.08 21.40
N LEU A 101 -11.53 -7.64 21.25
CA LEU A 101 -12.58 -7.92 22.23
C LEU A 101 -13.01 -9.40 22.24
N TRP A 102 -13.04 -10.05 21.06
CA TRP A 102 -13.43 -11.45 20.93
C TRP A 102 -12.33 -12.43 21.34
N TYR A 103 -11.09 -12.14 21.00
CA TYR A 103 -9.95 -13.06 21.20
C TYR A 103 -9.03 -12.69 22.36
N GLY A 104 -9.18 -11.49 22.95
CA GLY A 104 -8.31 -11.00 24.02
C GLY A 104 -6.93 -10.58 23.53
N LYS A 105 -5.94 -10.64 24.41
CA LYS A 105 -4.56 -10.22 24.09
C LYS A 105 -3.75 -11.31 23.40
N THR A 106 -3.96 -12.56 23.80
CA THR A 106 -3.24 -13.73 23.26
C THR A 106 -4.23 -14.84 22.96
N HIS A 107 -4.06 -15.50 21.85
CA HIS A 107 -4.83 -16.69 21.48
C HIS A 107 -3.90 -17.90 21.42
N THR A 108 -4.32 -19.00 22.08
CA THR A 108 -3.57 -20.24 22.09
C THR A 108 -4.24 -21.23 21.16
N LEU A 109 -3.53 -21.63 20.09
CA LEU A 109 -3.98 -22.64 19.14
C LEU A 109 -3.36 -23.98 19.51
N SER A 110 -4.20 -24.96 19.76
CA SER A 110 -3.79 -26.35 19.97
C SER A 110 -4.56 -27.24 18.99
N LEU A 111 -3.84 -27.84 18.04
CA LEU A 111 -4.42 -28.77 17.08
C LEU A 111 -3.91 -30.19 17.34
N PRO A 112 -4.71 -31.24 17.05
CA PRO A 112 -4.24 -32.62 17.13
C PRO A 112 -2.98 -32.82 16.27
N GLY A 113 -1.90 -33.37 16.88
CA GLY A 113 -0.63 -33.59 16.21
C GLY A 113 0.43 -32.49 16.40
N MET A 114 0.09 -31.38 17.05
CA MET A 114 1.10 -30.37 17.41
C MET A 114 1.91 -30.80 18.64
N SER A 115 3.23 -30.63 18.59
CA SER A 115 4.15 -30.95 19.70
C SER A 115 4.02 -29.97 20.88
N ALA A 116 3.54 -28.73 20.63
CA ALA A 116 3.26 -27.72 21.64
C ALA A 116 2.19 -26.73 21.13
N PRO A 117 1.37 -26.16 22.03
CA PRO A 117 0.43 -25.10 21.66
C PRO A 117 1.17 -23.86 21.14
N VAL A 118 0.68 -23.27 20.05
CA VAL A 118 1.20 -22.01 19.52
C VAL A 118 0.44 -20.86 20.16
N GLN A 119 1.14 -19.98 20.84
CA GLN A 119 0.58 -18.73 21.34
C GLN A 119 0.83 -17.61 20.34
N THR A 120 -0.23 -16.86 20.04
CA THR A 120 -0.15 -15.74 19.10
C THR A 120 -0.71 -14.48 19.77
N GLU A 121 0.03 -13.40 19.66
CA GLU A 121 -0.43 -12.07 20.08
C GLU A 121 -1.46 -11.53 19.11
N ILE A 122 -2.67 -11.27 19.57
CA ILE A 122 -3.78 -10.81 18.73
C ILE A 122 -3.48 -9.45 18.09
N ALA A 123 -2.77 -8.57 18.79
CA ALA A 123 -2.39 -7.27 18.27
C ALA A 123 -1.66 -7.37 16.90
N LYS A 124 -0.81 -8.38 16.72
CA LYS A 124 -0.05 -8.61 15.47
C LYS A 124 -0.92 -9.12 14.32
N LEU A 125 -2.06 -9.74 14.61
CA LEU A 125 -2.97 -10.31 13.62
C LEU A 125 -4.19 -9.43 13.33
N THR A 126 -4.54 -8.52 14.23
CA THR A 126 -5.77 -7.72 14.15
C THR A 126 -5.89 -6.99 12.82
N ALA A 127 -4.83 -6.33 12.35
CA ALA A 127 -4.88 -5.58 11.10
C ALA A 127 -5.17 -6.48 9.89
N ILE A 128 -4.51 -7.64 9.81
CA ILE A 128 -4.68 -8.61 8.70
C ILE A 128 -6.10 -9.20 8.75
N TRP A 129 -6.55 -9.64 9.91
CA TRP A 129 -7.87 -10.27 10.05
C TRP A 129 -9.01 -9.26 9.83
N ALA A 130 -8.87 -8.03 10.32
CA ALA A 130 -9.87 -6.98 10.10
C ALA A 130 -10.05 -6.66 8.62
N VAL A 131 -8.95 -6.53 7.88
CA VAL A 131 -8.99 -6.28 6.43
C VAL A 131 -9.59 -7.47 5.67
N GLN A 132 -9.17 -8.69 5.97
CA GLN A 132 -9.72 -9.89 5.31
C GLN A 132 -11.22 -10.02 5.53
N ALA A 133 -11.68 -9.88 6.78
CA ALA A 133 -13.09 -9.93 7.11
C ALA A 133 -13.88 -8.80 6.42
N ALA A 134 -13.37 -7.58 6.41
CA ALA A 134 -14.00 -6.45 5.74
C ALA A 134 -14.13 -6.66 4.22
N LEU A 135 -13.09 -7.18 3.57
CA LEU A 135 -13.12 -7.51 2.14
C LEU A 135 -14.13 -8.61 1.83
N LEU A 136 -14.23 -9.64 2.67
CA LEU A 136 -15.26 -10.69 2.52
C LEU A 136 -16.67 -10.11 2.60
N VAL A 137 -16.94 -9.19 3.55
CA VAL A 137 -18.22 -8.50 3.64
C VAL A 137 -18.49 -7.65 2.39
N GLY A 138 -17.48 -6.93 1.88
CA GLY A 138 -17.59 -6.17 0.65
C GLY A 138 -17.91 -7.05 -0.57
N ILE A 139 -17.23 -8.20 -0.71
CA ILE A 139 -17.49 -9.18 -1.77
C ILE A 139 -18.93 -9.73 -1.65
N LEU A 140 -19.36 -10.11 -0.46
CA LEU A 140 -20.71 -10.60 -0.22
C LEU A 140 -21.78 -9.55 -0.60
N MET A 141 -21.54 -8.29 -0.25
CA MET A 141 -22.42 -7.18 -0.66
C MET A 141 -22.53 -7.09 -2.19
N VAL A 142 -21.42 -7.12 -2.90
CA VAL A 142 -21.41 -7.08 -4.38
C VAL A 142 -22.15 -8.28 -4.96
N LEU A 143 -21.92 -9.48 -4.40
CA LEU A 143 -22.62 -10.69 -4.86
C LEU A 143 -24.12 -10.63 -4.61
N VAL A 144 -24.56 -10.12 -3.47
CA VAL A 144 -26.00 -10.04 -3.13
C VAL A 144 -26.70 -8.99 -3.99
N PHE A 145 -26.18 -7.77 -4.06
CA PHE A 145 -26.84 -6.68 -4.76
C PHE A 145 -26.58 -6.66 -6.27
N GLY A 146 -25.42 -7.14 -6.71
CA GLY A 146 -25.01 -7.22 -8.11
C GLY A 146 -25.29 -8.57 -8.80
N PHE A 147 -25.87 -9.56 -8.11
CA PHE A 147 -25.96 -10.94 -8.60
C PHE A 147 -26.58 -11.06 -10.01
N LYS A 148 -27.63 -10.29 -10.27
CA LYS A 148 -28.30 -10.31 -11.59
C LYS A 148 -27.35 -9.91 -12.75
N ALA A 149 -26.47 -8.94 -12.49
CA ALA A 149 -25.48 -8.48 -13.47
C ALA A 149 -24.30 -9.45 -13.57
N ILE A 150 -23.84 -9.99 -12.44
CA ILE A 150 -22.61 -10.78 -12.32
C ILE A 150 -22.82 -12.23 -12.78
N ARG A 151 -24.01 -12.82 -12.54
CA ARG A 151 -24.23 -14.27 -12.74
C ARG A 151 -23.88 -14.78 -14.14
N LYS A 152 -24.03 -13.95 -15.17
CA LYS A 152 -23.73 -14.35 -16.56
C LYS A 152 -22.23 -14.49 -16.81
N HIS A 153 -21.42 -13.72 -16.07
CA HIS A 153 -19.97 -13.65 -16.21
C HIS A 153 -19.22 -14.19 -14.98
N LEU A 154 -19.94 -14.81 -14.03
CA LEU A 154 -19.37 -15.22 -12.74
C LEU A 154 -18.19 -16.20 -12.91
N ALA A 155 -18.31 -17.17 -13.80
CA ALA A 155 -17.25 -18.17 -14.04
C ALA A 155 -15.99 -17.52 -14.61
N GLU A 156 -16.14 -16.64 -15.58
CA GLU A 156 -15.04 -15.94 -16.23
C GLU A 156 -14.40 -14.90 -15.29
N GLY A 157 -15.24 -14.13 -14.60
CA GLY A 157 -14.80 -13.19 -13.57
C GLY A 157 -14.08 -13.87 -12.42
N SER A 158 -14.56 -15.01 -11.93
CA SER A 158 -13.89 -15.80 -10.89
C SER A 158 -12.54 -16.34 -11.34
N LYS A 159 -12.43 -16.84 -12.59
CA LYS A 159 -11.17 -17.28 -13.16
C LYS A 159 -10.15 -16.14 -13.23
N SER A 160 -10.58 -14.98 -13.71
CA SER A 160 -9.74 -13.76 -13.76
C SER A 160 -9.32 -13.31 -12.39
N ALA A 161 -10.23 -13.31 -11.41
CA ALA A 161 -9.95 -12.92 -10.03
C ALA A 161 -8.94 -13.86 -9.36
N VAL A 162 -9.09 -15.19 -9.53
CA VAL A 162 -8.14 -16.18 -9.00
C VAL A 162 -6.77 -16.03 -9.66
N SER A 163 -6.73 -15.86 -10.98
CA SER A 163 -5.47 -15.62 -11.71
C SER A 163 -4.76 -14.36 -11.22
N GLY A 164 -5.50 -13.26 -11.05
CA GLY A 164 -4.94 -12.01 -10.50
C GLY A 164 -4.45 -12.15 -9.06
N ALA A 165 -5.20 -12.85 -8.21
CA ALA A 165 -4.81 -13.10 -6.82
C ALA A 165 -3.55 -13.96 -6.72
N LEU A 166 -3.44 -15.02 -7.52
CA LEU A 166 -2.25 -15.86 -7.58
C LEU A 166 -1.04 -15.10 -8.12
N LEU A 167 -1.22 -14.30 -9.16
CA LEU A 167 -0.15 -13.46 -9.70
C LEU A 167 0.35 -12.47 -8.65
N ALA A 168 -0.54 -11.79 -7.93
CA ALA A 168 -0.18 -10.87 -6.86
C ALA A 168 0.56 -11.58 -5.71
N ALA A 169 0.07 -12.75 -5.28
CA ALA A 169 0.70 -13.53 -4.22
C ALA A 169 2.11 -14.01 -4.62
N MET A 170 2.27 -14.52 -5.84
CA MET A 170 3.55 -15.00 -6.36
C MET A 170 4.56 -13.87 -6.57
N ASN A 171 4.12 -12.72 -7.06
CA ASN A 171 4.95 -11.53 -7.18
C ASN A 171 5.46 -11.09 -5.80
N THR A 172 4.55 -10.92 -4.84
CA THR A 172 4.92 -10.51 -3.47
C THR A 172 5.86 -11.51 -2.82
N ALA A 173 5.63 -12.82 -2.98
CA ALA A 173 6.51 -13.87 -2.44
C ALA A 173 7.91 -13.82 -3.10
N SER A 174 7.98 -13.62 -4.41
CA SER A 174 9.24 -13.54 -5.16
C SER A 174 10.02 -12.28 -4.77
N GLU A 175 9.34 -11.13 -4.66
CA GLU A 175 9.93 -9.87 -4.22
C GLU A 175 10.48 -9.98 -2.79
N TYR A 176 9.72 -10.63 -1.88
CA TYR A 176 10.15 -10.87 -0.51
C TYR A 176 11.40 -11.77 -0.45
N GLY A 177 11.40 -12.87 -1.24
CA GLY A 177 12.54 -13.76 -1.36
C GLY A 177 13.77 -13.06 -1.94
N PHE A 178 13.60 -12.28 -3.01
CA PHE A 178 14.67 -11.45 -3.57
C PHE A 178 15.24 -10.47 -2.54
N GLY A 179 14.34 -9.79 -1.81
CA GLY A 179 14.71 -8.88 -0.75
C GLY A 179 15.50 -9.53 0.38
N ALA A 180 15.14 -10.75 0.79
CA ALA A 180 15.88 -11.51 1.79
C ALA A 180 17.32 -11.83 1.32
N VAL A 181 17.48 -12.15 0.03
CA VAL A 181 18.83 -12.31 -0.57
C VAL A 181 19.61 -11.01 -0.54
N ILE A 182 19.00 -9.89 -0.95
CA ILE A 182 19.65 -8.55 -0.90
C ILE A 182 20.09 -8.22 0.54
N ALA A 183 19.22 -8.45 1.52
CA ALA A 183 19.52 -8.16 2.93
C ALA A 183 20.69 -8.99 3.48
N SER A 184 20.99 -10.14 2.89
CA SER A 184 22.13 -11.01 3.27
C SER A 184 23.47 -10.58 2.65
N LEU A 185 23.47 -9.65 1.69
CA LEU A 185 24.69 -9.22 1.00
C LEU A 185 25.48 -8.24 1.87
N PRO A 186 26.84 -8.31 1.83
CA PRO A 186 27.70 -7.38 2.56
C PRO A 186 27.44 -5.90 2.22
N GLY A 187 27.10 -5.61 0.96
CA GLY A 187 26.73 -4.25 0.53
C GLY A 187 25.51 -3.69 1.23
N PHE A 188 24.56 -4.55 1.62
CA PHE A 188 23.40 -4.11 2.41
C PHE A 188 23.81 -3.71 3.83
N LEU A 189 24.72 -4.41 4.46
CA LEU A 189 25.22 -4.07 5.80
C LEU A 189 25.89 -2.70 5.81
N VAL A 190 26.71 -2.40 4.79
CA VAL A 190 27.33 -1.08 4.62
C VAL A 190 26.28 0.01 4.45
N LEU A 191 25.25 -0.24 3.63
CA LEU A 191 24.14 0.68 3.45
C LEU A 191 23.36 0.90 4.75
N ALA A 192 23.04 -0.17 5.47
CA ALA A 192 22.34 -0.10 6.74
C ALA A 192 23.13 0.69 7.79
N ASP A 193 24.43 0.50 7.87
CA ASP A 193 25.27 1.27 8.78
C ASP A 193 25.34 2.75 8.40
N TRP A 194 25.41 3.07 7.12
CA TRP A 194 25.34 4.44 6.64
C TRP A 194 24.01 5.12 6.98
N LEU A 195 22.91 4.40 6.82
CA LEU A 195 21.56 4.89 7.14
C LEU A 195 21.37 5.13 8.64
N LYS A 196 21.97 4.34 9.52
CA LYS A 196 21.98 4.57 10.98
C LYS A 196 22.58 5.92 11.38
N GLY A 197 23.40 6.52 10.50
CA GLY A 197 23.96 7.86 10.72
C GLY A 197 22.96 9.01 10.58
N ILE A 198 21.72 8.78 10.14
CA ILE A 198 20.69 9.82 10.05
C ILE A 198 20.09 10.05 11.44
N PRO A 199 20.26 11.24 12.05
CA PRO A 199 19.94 11.45 13.46
C PRO A 199 18.44 11.47 13.76
N ASN A 200 17.63 11.94 12.80
CA ASN A 200 16.19 12.07 13.00
C ASN A 200 15.49 10.72 12.72
N PRO A 201 14.77 10.14 13.69
CA PRO A 201 14.17 8.81 13.55
C PRO A 201 13.22 8.66 12.36
N LEU A 202 12.31 9.64 12.16
CA LEU A 202 11.33 9.60 11.08
C LEU A 202 11.98 9.80 9.70
N VAL A 203 12.98 10.68 9.61
CA VAL A 203 13.75 10.87 8.37
C VAL A 203 14.57 9.63 8.06
N ASN A 204 15.18 9.01 9.07
CA ASN A 204 15.92 7.75 8.91
C ASN A 204 15.01 6.66 8.33
N GLU A 205 13.87 6.43 8.96
CA GLU A 205 12.89 5.45 8.48
C GLU A 205 12.40 5.77 7.07
N ALA A 206 12.01 7.03 6.82
CA ALA A 206 11.53 7.46 5.50
C ALA A 206 12.56 7.23 4.39
N VAL A 207 13.81 7.63 4.63
CA VAL A 207 14.91 7.45 3.64
C VAL A 207 15.20 5.98 3.44
N THR A 208 15.27 5.19 4.52
CA THR A 208 15.57 3.76 4.46
C THR A 208 14.51 3.00 3.66
N VAL A 209 13.22 3.20 4.01
CA VAL A 209 12.11 2.53 3.33
C VAL A 209 12.02 2.96 1.87
N THR A 210 12.11 4.26 1.58
CA THR A 210 12.08 4.79 0.21
C THR A 210 13.23 4.24 -0.65
N LEU A 211 14.44 4.19 -0.09
CA LEU A 211 15.61 3.69 -0.81
C LEU A 211 15.48 2.19 -1.12
N LEU A 212 15.07 1.39 -0.15
CA LEU A 212 14.91 -0.05 -0.34
C LEU A 212 13.74 -0.39 -1.26
N ALA A 213 12.63 0.36 -1.19
CA ALA A 213 11.55 0.24 -2.17
C ALA A 213 12.02 0.57 -3.59
N GLY A 214 12.87 1.58 -3.73
CA GLY A 214 13.50 1.94 -5.01
C GLY A 214 14.45 0.86 -5.53
N ILE A 215 15.34 0.34 -4.70
CA ILE A 215 16.32 -0.69 -5.09
C ILE A 215 15.60 -1.99 -5.52
N THR A 216 14.61 -2.42 -4.76
CA THR A 216 13.87 -3.66 -5.03
C THR A 216 12.82 -3.50 -6.13
N GLY A 217 12.45 -2.27 -6.48
CA GLY A 217 11.35 -2.00 -7.40
C GLY A 217 9.98 -2.42 -6.84
N SER A 218 9.85 -2.51 -5.53
CA SER A 218 8.63 -2.97 -4.85
C SER A 218 8.39 -2.21 -3.56
N ALA A 219 7.22 -1.59 -3.43
CA ALA A 219 6.80 -0.89 -2.21
C ALA A 219 6.74 -1.86 -1.02
N SER A 220 6.04 -2.97 -1.16
CA SER A 220 5.86 -3.97 -0.10
C SER A 220 7.15 -4.72 0.21
N GLY A 221 7.89 -5.13 -0.81
CA GLY A 221 9.17 -5.82 -0.68
C GLY A 221 10.21 -4.96 0.02
N GLY A 222 10.44 -3.74 -0.49
CA GLY A 222 11.42 -2.81 0.09
C GLY A 222 11.10 -2.42 1.52
N MET A 223 9.84 -2.13 1.82
CA MET A 223 9.40 -1.85 3.20
C MET A 223 9.58 -3.05 4.12
N SER A 224 9.21 -4.25 3.68
CA SER A 224 9.38 -5.46 4.49
C SER A 224 10.84 -5.71 4.85
N ILE A 225 11.76 -5.50 3.91
CA ILE A 225 13.21 -5.62 4.15
C ILE A 225 13.68 -4.56 5.14
N ALA A 226 13.27 -3.29 4.93
CA ALA A 226 13.63 -2.19 5.81
C ALA A 226 13.20 -2.45 7.25
N LEU A 227 11.94 -2.85 7.44
CA LEU A 227 11.38 -3.11 8.77
C LEU A 227 11.95 -4.38 9.40
N ALA A 228 12.13 -5.47 8.63
CA ALA A 228 12.75 -6.69 9.15
C ALA A 228 14.20 -6.46 9.62
N ALA A 229 14.94 -5.60 8.93
CA ALA A 229 16.34 -5.32 9.26
C ALA A 229 16.53 -4.23 10.33
N MET A 230 15.64 -3.24 10.41
CA MET A 230 15.88 -2.02 11.18
C MET A 230 14.73 -1.58 12.09
N SER A 231 13.63 -2.34 12.22
CA SER A 231 12.49 -1.95 13.06
C SER A 231 12.89 -1.70 14.51
N ASP A 232 13.75 -2.54 15.10
CA ASP A 232 14.24 -2.34 16.48
C ASP A 232 15.01 -1.03 16.63
N THR A 233 15.77 -0.65 15.61
CA THR A 233 16.49 0.64 15.58
C THR A 233 15.52 1.80 15.52
N PHE A 234 14.50 1.73 14.64
CA PHE A 234 13.48 2.76 14.51
C PHE A 234 12.65 2.91 15.79
N ILE A 235 12.20 1.78 16.37
CA ILE A 235 11.46 1.76 17.64
C ILE A 235 12.28 2.37 18.77
N SER A 236 13.54 1.98 18.91
CA SER A 236 14.42 2.50 19.97
C SER A 236 14.65 3.99 19.82
N ALA A 237 14.92 4.48 18.61
CA ALA A 237 15.13 5.89 18.32
C ALA A 237 13.84 6.72 18.51
N ALA A 238 12.69 6.18 18.09
CA ALA A 238 11.39 6.83 18.28
C ALA A 238 11.00 6.93 19.76
N ASN A 239 11.21 5.87 20.53
CA ASN A 239 10.98 5.90 21.99
C ASN A 239 11.87 6.92 22.69
N ALA A 240 13.15 7.02 22.33
CA ALA A 240 14.06 8.02 22.85
C ALA A 240 13.63 9.47 22.52
N ALA A 241 12.96 9.65 21.38
CA ALA A 241 12.45 10.94 20.93
C ALA A 241 10.97 11.18 21.30
N ASN A 242 10.33 10.28 22.07
CA ASN A 242 8.91 10.31 22.42
C ASN A 242 7.96 10.39 21.20
N ILE A 243 8.30 9.68 20.11
CA ILE A 243 7.49 9.61 18.90
C ILE A 243 6.55 8.39 19.00
N PRO A 244 5.23 8.55 18.79
CA PRO A 244 4.28 7.44 18.79
C PRO A 244 4.57 6.43 17.67
N MET A 245 4.36 5.14 17.94
CA MET A 245 4.53 4.06 16.94
C MET A 245 3.59 4.22 15.75
N ASP A 246 2.42 4.83 15.94
CA ASP A 246 1.49 5.16 14.86
C ASP A 246 2.09 6.09 13.81
N VAL A 247 2.96 7.01 14.24
CA VAL A 247 3.66 7.93 13.32
C VAL A 247 4.71 7.17 12.50
N LEU A 248 5.49 6.28 13.13
CA LEU A 248 6.41 5.38 12.39
C LEU A 248 5.63 4.57 11.36
N HIS A 249 4.53 3.92 11.77
CA HIS A 249 3.69 3.17 10.85
C HIS A 249 3.31 4.00 9.61
N ARG A 250 2.82 5.23 9.83
CA ARG A 250 2.36 6.09 8.73
C ARG A 250 3.50 6.53 7.83
N VAL A 251 4.64 6.86 8.41
CA VAL A 251 5.85 7.23 7.66
C VAL A 251 6.34 6.05 6.83
N ALA A 252 6.45 4.83 7.39
CA ALA A 252 6.83 3.63 6.64
C ALA A 252 5.88 3.35 5.47
N ALA A 253 4.55 3.37 5.74
CA ALA A 253 3.54 3.12 4.72
C ALA A 253 3.65 4.10 3.55
N MET A 254 3.81 5.39 3.82
CA MET A 254 3.94 6.42 2.79
C MET A 254 5.30 6.37 2.08
N ALA A 255 6.38 6.12 2.82
CA ALA A 255 7.73 6.05 2.28
C ALA A 255 7.91 4.89 1.29
N SER A 256 7.22 3.78 1.51
CA SER A 256 7.25 2.63 0.61
C SER A 256 6.75 2.97 -0.80
N GLY A 257 5.75 3.86 -0.89
CA GLY A 257 5.21 4.33 -2.16
C GLY A 257 6.02 5.46 -2.81
N GLY A 258 7.13 5.90 -2.24
CA GLY A 258 7.97 6.96 -2.79
C GLY A 258 8.65 6.53 -4.09
N MET A 259 9.71 5.76 -3.98
CA MET A 259 10.54 5.32 -5.13
C MET A 259 10.12 3.95 -5.69
N ASP A 260 8.94 3.45 -5.39
CA ASP A 260 8.41 2.19 -5.91
C ASP A 260 8.03 2.23 -7.40
N THR A 261 8.04 3.41 -8.01
CA THR A 261 7.69 3.64 -9.42
C THR A 261 8.92 3.91 -10.30
N LEU A 262 10.09 3.37 -9.93
CA LEU A 262 11.27 3.38 -10.79
C LEU A 262 11.07 2.51 -12.04
N PRO A 263 11.84 2.69 -13.13
CA PRO A 263 11.57 2.05 -14.42
C PRO A 263 11.50 0.52 -14.39
N HIS A 264 12.19 -0.11 -13.46
CA HIS A 264 12.25 -1.58 -13.30
C HIS A 264 11.13 -2.14 -12.42
N ASN A 265 10.24 -1.29 -11.86
CA ASN A 265 9.12 -1.74 -11.06
C ASN A 265 8.09 -2.51 -11.91
N GLY A 266 7.62 -3.65 -11.39
CA GLY A 266 6.66 -4.51 -12.08
C GLY A 266 5.33 -3.83 -12.37
N ALA A 267 4.83 -2.94 -11.48
CA ALA A 267 3.60 -2.19 -11.70
C ALA A 267 3.75 -1.16 -12.83
N VAL A 268 4.91 -0.51 -12.95
CA VAL A 268 5.22 0.41 -14.06
C VAL A 268 5.27 -0.35 -15.37
N ILE A 269 5.97 -1.48 -15.41
CA ILE A 269 6.06 -2.35 -16.61
C ILE A 269 4.67 -2.81 -17.02
N THR A 270 3.84 -3.26 -16.07
CA THR A 270 2.46 -3.68 -16.33
C THR A 270 1.61 -2.53 -16.85
N LEU A 271 1.68 -1.35 -16.25
CA LEU A 271 0.96 -0.15 -16.71
C LEU A 271 1.30 0.17 -18.17
N LEU A 272 2.60 0.18 -18.50
CA LEU A 272 3.06 0.47 -19.87
C LEU A 272 2.63 -0.61 -20.87
N ALA A 273 2.68 -1.88 -20.46
CA ALA A 273 2.22 -2.99 -21.30
C ALA A 273 0.71 -2.90 -21.59
N VAL A 274 -0.12 -2.57 -20.60
CA VAL A 274 -1.57 -2.43 -20.76
C VAL A 274 -1.93 -1.23 -21.62
N THR A 275 -1.25 -0.10 -21.44
CA THR A 275 -1.51 1.12 -22.22
C THR A 275 -0.85 1.11 -23.60
N GLY A 276 0.04 0.14 -23.88
CA GLY A 276 0.79 0.09 -25.13
C GLY A 276 1.87 1.16 -25.26
N LEU A 277 2.21 1.82 -24.14
CA LEU A 277 3.22 2.87 -24.09
C LEU A 277 4.60 2.31 -23.73
N THR A 278 5.63 3.05 -24.14
CA THR A 278 7.02 2.78 -23.76
C THR A 278 7.46 3.66 -22.58
N HIS A 279 8.52 3.26 -21.89
CA HIS A 279 9.15 4.11 -20.87
C HIS A 279 9.52 5.48 -21.41
N ARG A 280 9.98 5.55 -22.64
CA ARG A 280 10.40 6.81 -23.26
C ARG A 280 9.25 7.81 -23.43
N GLU A 281 8.06 7.30 -23.67
CA GLU A 281 6.86 8.12 -23.87
C GLU A 281 6.22 8.56 -22.55
N ALA A 282 6.08 7.66 -21.58
CA ALA A 282 5.27 7.90 -20.38
C ALA A 282 6.09 8.12 -19.09
N TYR A 283 7.34 7.68 -19.02
CA TYR A 283 8.05 7.61 -17.75
C TYR A 283 8.33 8.98 -17.10
N LYS A 284 8.42 10.03 -17.90
CA LYS A 284 8.60 11.39 -17.37
C LYS A 284 7.45 11.82 -16.44
N ASP A 285 6.23 11.47 -16.80
CA ASP A 285 5.04 11.81 -16.00
C ASP A 285 4.91 10.89 -14.78
N ILE A 286 5.24 9.61 -14.95
CA ILE A 286 5.33 8.66 -13.84
C ILE A 286 6.36 9.14 -12.80
N PHE A 287 7.55 9.55 -13.24
CA PHE A 287 8.60 10.06 -12.36
C PHE A 287 8.21 11.35 -11.66
N GLY A 288 7.43 12.22 -12.31
CA GLY A 288 6.85 13.40 -11.66
C GLY A 288 5.95 13.05 -10.48
N ILE A 289 5.12 12.02 -10.61
CA ILE A 289 4.29 11.50 -9.51
C ILE A 289 5.16 10.86 -8.42
N THR A 290 6.22 10.13 -8.79
CA THR A 290 7.21 9.58 -7.85
C THR A 290 7.78 10.66 -6.93
N LEU A 291 8.19 11.79 -7.48
CA LEU A 291 8.73 12.92 -6.71
C LEU A 291 7.67 13.52 -5.77
N ILE A 292 6.42 13.66 -6.23
CA ILE A 292 5.31 14.17 -5.40
C ILE A 292 5.04 13.22 -4.22
N LYS A 293 5.00 11.91 -4.45
CA LYS A 293 4.80 10.90 -3.40
C LYS A 293 5.96 10.92 -2.39
N THR A 294 7.18 10.98 -2.86
CA THR A 294 8.37 11.07 -1.99
C THR A 294 8.34 12.35 -1.16
N LEU A 295 8.00 13.49 -1.75
CA LEU A 295 7.90 14.76 -1.03
C LEU A 295 6.80 14.72 0.03
N ALA A 296 5.69 14.06 -0.24
CA ALA A 296 4.56 13.95 0.70
C ALA A 296 4.97 13.32 2.04
N VAL A 297 5.91 12.40 2.05
CA VAL A 297 6.44 11.80 3.28
C VAL A 297 7.07 12.86 4.17
N PHE A 298 7.91 13.71 3.59
CA PHE A 298 8.59 14.78 4.33
C PHE A 298 7.62 15.89 4.74
N VAL A 299 6.57 16.15 3.98
CA VAL A 299 5.48 17.07 4.37
C VAL A 299 4.78 16.54 5.62
N VAL A 300 4.48 15.25 5.67
CA VAL A 300 3.84 14.63 6.84
C VAL A 300 4.77 14.63 8.06
N ILE A 301 6.04 14.32 7.88
CA ILE A 301 7.06 14.41 8.95
C ILE A 301 7.16 15.85 9.50
N ALA A 302 7.24 16.84 8.61
CA ALA A 302 7.29 18.24 9.00
C ALA A 302 6.00 18.67 9.74
N THR A 303 4.84 18.21 9.28
CA THR A 303 3.55 18.47 9.95
C THR A 303 3.53 17.89 11.36
N PHE A 304 3.98 16.64 11.54
CA PHE A 304 4.07 16.02 12.87
C PHE A 304 4.96 16.84 13.82
N TYR A 305 6.16 17.20 13.38
CA TYR A 305 7.07 17.99 14.23
C TYR A 305 6.57 19.40 14.54
N ALA A 306 5.81 20.01 13.62
CA ALA A 306 5.26 21.35 13.81
C ALA A 306 4.02 21.37 14.72
N THR A 307 3.21 20.30 14.71
CA THR A 307 1.86 20.32 15.31
C THR A 307 1.64 19.26 16.38
N GLY A 308 2.42 18.18 16.38
CA GLY A 308 2.18 17.00 17.23
C GLY A 308 0.93 16.17 16.84
N ILE A 309 0.31 16.46 15.70
CA ILE A 309 -0.89 15.72 15.23
C ILE A 309 -0.49 14.28 14.84
N VAL A 310 -1.33 13.33 15.23
CA VAL A 310 -1.15 11.90 14.94
C VAL A 310 -2.32 11.34 14.16
#